data_cbd76477eafdaaa34646d8563beec076
#
_entry.id   cbd76477eafdaaa34646d8563beec076
#
_cell.length_a   1.000
_cell.length_b   1.000
_cell.length_c   1.000
_cell.angle_alpha   90.00
_cell.angle_beta   90.00
_cell.angle_gamma   90.00
#
_symmetry.space_group_name_H-M   'P 1'
#
loop_
_entity.id
_entity.type
_entity.pdbx_description
1 polymer ?
#
loop_
_entity_poly.entity_id
_entity_poly.type
_entity_poly.pdbx_seq_one_letter_code
_entity_poly.pdbx_strand_id
1 'polypeptide(L)'
;VIGPCAAMREGSVLDYISLLRTVQEKVPYKILIVPRLYTNKPRTTGEGYKGLLHQPDPDKAPDLLGGIIAIRKMHMRAIEETGLTCADEMLYPENRSYLDDLLSYEAIGARSVENQQHRLTASSMDIPAGMKNPTSGDLAVMMNSIKAAQSAHNFIYRGCDVTTPGNPLAHAILRGGVDKYGTTIPNYHYEDLSQLCELYGKSGLENPAVIIDTNH
;
A
#
# COMPACT_ATOMS: atom_id res chain seq x y z
N VAL A 1 1.64 -8.99 -5.44
CA VAL A 1 1.00 -7.71 -5.78
C VAL A 1 1.59 -7.19 -7.08
N ILE A 2 0.79 -6.97 -8.14
CA ILE A 2 1.26 -6.59 -9.46
C ILE A 2 0.30 -5.59 -10.13
N GLY A 3 0.83 -4.52 -10.74
CA GLY A 3 0.03 -3.50 -11.43
C GLY A 3 0.79 -2.21 -11.71
N PRO A 4 0.10 -1.19 -12.24
CA PRO A 4 0.71 0.09 -12.57
C PRO A 4 1.20 0.82 -11.31
N CYS A 5 2.12 1.76 -11.48
CA CYS A 5 2.60 2.62 -10.39
C CYS A 5 1.47 3.47 -9.77
N ALA A 6 0.56 3.93 -10.60
CA ALA A 6 -0.67 4.62 -10.20
C ALA A 6 -1.79 4.29 -11.20
N ALA A 7 -2.98 4.03 -10.70
CA ALA A 7 -4.18 3.89 -11.51
C ALA A 7 -4.66 5.28 -11.94
N MET A 8 -4.67 5.56 -13.25
CA MET A 8 -5.00 6.88 -13.79
C MET A 8 -6.21 6.84 -14.73
N ARG A 9 -6.35 5.76 -15.51
CA ARG A 9 -7.42 5.59 -16.50
C ARG A 9 -8.12 4.27 -16.27
N GLU A 10 -9.38 4.32 -15.91
CA GLU A 10 -10.18 3.17 -15.50
C GLU A 10 -10.14 2.05 -16.55
N GLY A 11 -10.44 2.34 -17.83
CA GLY A 11 -10.47 1.31 -18.87
C GLY A 11 -9.15 0.54 -19.00
N SER A 12 -8.01 1.24 -19.10
CA SER A 12 -6.70 0.57 -19.23
C SER A 12 -6.33 -0.26 -17.99
N VAL A 13 -6.79 0.17 -16.82
CA VAL A 13 -6.54 -0.55 -15.56
C VAL A 13 -7.39 -1.82 -15.50
N LEU A 14 -8.67 -1.75 -15.87
CA LEU A 14 -9.56 -2.90 -15.88
C LEU A 14 -9.15 -3.92 -16.94
N ASP A 15 -8.75 -3.48 -18.14
CA ASP A 15 -8.18 -4.38 -19.17
C ASP A 15 -6.97 -5.14 -18.64
N TYR A 16 -6.06 -4.44 -17.91
CA TYR A 16 -4.90 -5.07 -17.31
C TYR A 16 -5.28 -6.10 -16.23
N ILE A 17 -6.24 -5.77 -15.37
CA ILE A 17 -6.70 -6.70 -14.31
C ILE A 17 -7.38 -7.92 -14.93
N SER A 18 -8.14 -7.75 -15.99
CA SER A 18 -8.76 -8.87 -16.74
C SER A 18 -7.71 -9.83 -17.31
N LEU A 19 -6.59 -9.31 -17.81
CA LEU A 19 -5.44 -10.14 -18.20
C LEU A 19 -4.81 -10.87 -17.00
N LEU A 20 -4.69 -10.21 -15.86
CA LEU A 20 -4.20 -10.87 -14.63
C LEU A 20 -5.13 -11.99 -14.17
N ARG A 21 -6.45 -11.84 -14.34
CA ARG A 21 -7.40 -12.91 -14.06
C ARG A 21 -7.13 -14.14 -14.91
N THR A 22 -6.87 -13.96 -16.20
CA THR A 22 -6.55 -15.10 -17.09
C THR A 22 -5.24 -15.80 -16.71
N VAL A 23 -4.27 -15.06 -16.14
CA VAL A 23 -3.04 -15.64 -15.60
C VAL A 23 -3.31 -16.39 -14.29
N GLN A 24 -4.12 -15.81 -13.39
CA GLN A 24 -4.49 -16.46 -12.12
C GLN A 24 -5.15 -17.82 -12.35
N GLU A 25 -6.00 -17.94 -13.37
CA GLU A 25 -6.65 -19.21 -13.73
C GLU A 25 -5.68 -20.30 -14.17
N LYS A 26 -4.54 -19.91 -14.75
CA LYS A 26 -3.47 -20.85 -15.15
C LYS A 26 -2.55 -21.28 -14.00
N VAL A 27 -2.53 -20.53 -12.89
CA VAL A 27 -1.65 -20.79 -11.74
C VAL A 27 -2.40 -20.80 -10.39
N PRO A 28 -3.59 -21.43 -10.29
CA PRO A 28 -4.53 -21.21 -9.20
C PRO A 28 -4.01 -21.64 -7.81
N TYR A 29 -3.09 -22.61 -7.78
CA TYR A 29 -2.59 -23.19 -6.52
C TYR A 29 -1.13 -22.83 -6.20
N LYS A 30 -0.47 -22.06 -7.06
CA LYS A 30 0.96 -21.76 -6.92
C LYS A 30 1.23 -20.30 -6.54
N ILE A 31 0.44 -19.39 -7.08
CA ILE A 31 0.64 -17.95 -6.94
C ILE A 31 -0.71 -17.30 -6.70
N LEU A 32 -0.82 -16.48 -5.67
CA LEU A 32 -1.94 -15.57 -5.47
C LEU A 32 -1.61 -14.24 -6.12
N ILE A 33 -2.40 -13.84 -7.11
CA ILE A 33 -2.27 -12.55 -7.77
C ILE A 33 -3.19 -11.54 -7.09
N VAL A 34 -2.63 -10.46 -6.55
CA VAL A 34 -3.35 -9.31 -6.03
C VAL A 34 -3.07 -8.13 -6.95
N PRO A 35 -4.07 -7.65 -7.72
CA PRO A 35 -3.88 -6.49 -8.57
C PRO A 35 -3.55 -5.24 -7.76
N ARG A 36 -2.56 -4.48 -8.21
CA ARG A 36 -2.19 -3.21 -7.62
C ARG A 36 -3.01 -2.09 -8.24
N LEU A 37 -3.90 -1.50 -7.45
CA LEU A 37 -4.79 -0.43 -7.86
C LEU A 37 -4.52 0.83 -7.04
N TYR A 38 -3.29 1.36 -7.13
CA TYR A 38 -2.91 2.54 -6.36
C TYR A 38 -3.60 3.80 -6.89
N THR A 39 -4.78 4.08 -6.35
CA THR A 39 -5.67 5.15 -6.79
C THR A 39 -5.42 6.48 -6.08
N ASN A 40 -4.85 6.45 -4.87
CA ASN A 40 -4.72 7.61 -4.01
C ASN A 40 -3.43 8.43 -4.22
N LYS A 41 -2.62 8.13 -5.26
CA LYS A 41 -1.35 8.86 -5.48
C LYS A 41 -1.55 10.29 -5.95
N PRO A 42 -1.35 11.31 -5.09
CA PRO A 42 -1.42 12.70 -5.50
C PRO A 42 -0.16 13.12 -6.26
N ARG A 43 -0.32 14.11 -7.13
CA ARG A 43 0.78 14.83 -7.78
C ARG A 43 0.85 16.22 -7.15
N THR A 44 1.74 16.41 -6.17
CA THR A 44 1.77 17.58 -5.30
C THR A 44 2.79 18.65 -5.72
N THR A 45 3.46 18.49 -6.85
CA THR A 45 4.39 19.49 -7.37
C THR A 45 3.72 20.79 -7.89
N GLY A 46 2.37 20.80 -7.94
CA GLY A 46 1.61 21.96 -8.34
C GLY A 46 1.31 22.03 -9.83
N GLU A 47 2.06 21.31 -10.66
CA GLU A 47 1.93 21.32 -12.12
C GLU A 47 1.31 20.01 -12.66
N GLY A 48 0.60 20.10 -13.78
CA GLY A 48 0.05 18.97 -14.51
C GLY A 48 -1.07 18.23 -13.79
N TYR A 49 -1.31 16.99 -14.21
CA TYR A 49 -2.36 16.13 -13.69
C TYR A 49 -2.19 15.79 -12.21
N LYS A 50 -3.25 15.96 -11.42
CA LYS A 50 -3.21 15.85 -9.94
C LYS A 50 -3.35 14.44 -9.39
N GLY A 51 -3.59 13.43 -10.22
CA GLY A 51 -3.91 12.06 -9.81
C GLY A 51 -5.41 11.81 -9.71
N LEU A 52 -5.82 10.54 -9.82
CA LEU A 52 -7.23 10.14 -9.91
C LEU A 52 -8.08 10.65 -8.74
N LEU A 53 -7.55 10.61 -7.52
CA LEU A 53 -8.27 11.11 -6.34
C LEU A 53 -8.60 12.60 -6.43
N HIS A 54 -7.70 13.43 -6.95
CA HIS A 54 -7.88 14.87 -6.96
C HIS A 54 -8.46 15.41 -8.28
N GLN A 55 -8.31 14.65 -9.36
CA GLN A 55 -8.69 15.03 -10.71
C GLN A 55 -9.12 13.79 -11.50
N PRO A 56 -10.35 13.27 -11.26
CA PRO A 56 -10.81 12.04 -11.90
C PRO A 56 -10.91 12.14 -13.43
N ASP A 57 -11.12 13.35 -13.94
CA ASP A 57 -11.06 13.66 -15.36
C ASP A 57 -9.84 14.56 -15.61
N PRO A 58 -8.80 14.05 -16.33
CA PRO A 58 -7.57 14.81 -16.58
C PRO A 58 -7.77 16.12 -17.33
N ASP A 59 -8.87 16.24 -18.08
CA ASP A 59 -9.17 17.40 -18.93
C ASP A 59 -10.04 18.46 -18.21
N LYS A 60 -10.42 18.18 -16.95
CA LYS A 60 -11.26 19.09 -16.13
C LYS A 60 -10.51 19.62 -14.92
N ALA A 61 -11.13 20.61 -14.27
CA ALA A 61 -10.64 21.13 -12.99
C ALA A 61 -10.60 20.03 -11.91
N PRO A 62 -9.74 20.16 -10.89
CA PRO A 62 -9.72 19.26 -9.75
C PRO A 62 -11.10 19.12 -9.09
N ASP A 63 -11.46 17.88 -8.76
CA ASP A 63 -12.73 17.49 -8.11
C ASP A 63 -12.47 16.34 -7.14
N LEU A 64 -12.28 16.66 -5.87
CA LEU A 64 -11.96 15.68 -4.84
C LEU A 64 -13.14 14.72 -4.57
N LEU A 65 -14.38 15.22 -4.55
CA LEU A 65 -15.55 14.37 -4.31
C LEU A 65 -15.75 13.39 -5.48
N GLY A 66 -15.68 13.90 -6.70
CA GLY A 66 -15.71 13.06 -7.90
C GLY A 66 -14.56 12.04 -7.91
N GLY A 67 -13.38 12.43 -7.41
CA GLY A 67 -12.23 11.55 -7.26
C GLY A 67 -12.49 10.40 -6.28
N ILE A 68 -13.03 10.68 -5.09
CA ILE A 68 -13.40 9.63 -4.11
C ILE A 68 -14.40 8.65 -4.72
N ILE A 69 -15.41 9.15 -5.44
CA ILE A 69 -16.39 8.31 -6.12
C ILE A 69 -15.71 7.47 -7.21
N ALA A 70 -14.81 8.06 -7.99
CA ALA A 70 -14.12 7.38 -9.09
C ALA A 70 -13.22 6.24 -8.58
N ILE A 71 -12.43 6.47 -7.52
CA ILE A 71 -11.57 5.43 -6.95
C ILE A 71 -12.38 4.25 -6.41
N ARG A 72 -13.48 4.52 -5.71
CA ARG A 72 -14.35 3.47 -5.18
C ARG A 72 -15.00 2.67 -6.32
N LYS A 73 -15.54 3.35 -7.33
CA LYS A 73 -16.11 2.68 -8.51
C LYS A 73 -15.11 1.79 -9.23
N MET A 74 -13.86 2.23 -9.37
CA MET A 74 -12.81 1.46 -10.02
C MET A 74 -12.52 0.15 -9.27
N HIS A 75 -12.42 0.19 -7.94
CA HIS A 75 -12.25 -1.00 -7.11
C HIS A 75 -13.46 -1.95 -7.20
N MET A 76 -14.67 -1.41 -7.12
CA MET A 76 -15.90 -2.21 -7.26
C MET A 76 -15.94 -2.92 -8.61
N ARG A 77 -15.69 -2.21 -9.71
CA ARG A 77 -15.67 -2.79 -11.06
C ARG A 77 -14.58 -3.85 -11.21
N ALA A 78 -13.38 -3.63 -10.64
CA ALA A 78 -12.34 -4.64 -10.66
C ALA A 78 -12.81 -5.97 -10.04
N ILE A 79 -13.51 -5.91 -8.91
CA ILE A 79 -14.07 -7.09 -8.24
C ILE A 79 -15.21 -7.69 -9.07
N GLU A 80 -16.16 -6.89 -9.52
CA GLU A 80 -17.34 -7.34 -10.28
C GLU A 80 -16.94 -8.03 -11.60
N GLU A 81 -15.98 -7.45 -12.32
CA GLU A 81 -15.59 -7.94 -13.65
C GLU A 81 -14.60 -9.12 -13.58
N THR A 82 -13.80 -9.23 -12.52
CA THR A 82 -12.71 -10.22 -12.48
C THR A 82 -12.75 -11.16 -11.27
N GLY A 83 -13.48 -10.84 -10.22
CA GLY A 83 -13.47 -11.55 -8.96
C GLY A 83 -12.15 -11.38 -8.16
N LEU A 84 -11.24 -10.50 -8.60
CA LEU A 84 -9.98 -10.23 -7.91
C LEU A 84 -10.12 -9.01 -7.02
N THR A 85 -9.86 -9.18 -5.73
CA THR A 85 -9.71 -8.06 -4.78
C THR A 85 -8.33 -7.43 -4.94
N CYS A 86 -8.26 -6.12 -4.77
CA CYS A 86 -7.08 -5.34 -5.14
C CYS A 86 -6.32 -4.81 -3.92
N ALA A 87 -5.08 -4.35 -4.18
CA ALA A 87 -4.26 -3.61 -3.24
C ALA A 87 -4.28 -2.12 -3.56
N ASP A 88 -4.31 -1.27 -2.52
CA ASP A 88 -4.03 0.17 -2.68
C ASP A 88 -2.92 0.63 -1.71
N GLU A 89 -2.51 1.88 -1.80
CA GLU A 89 -1.52 2.52 -0.93
C GLU A 89 -2.21 3.57 -0.06
N MET A 90 -2.05 3.45 1.27
CA MET A 90 -2.54 4.44 2.21
C MET A 90 -1.69 5.70 2.12
N LEU A 91 -2.15 6.69 1.38
CA LEU A 91 -1.51 8.02 1.33
C LEU A 91 -2.23 9.02 2.22
N TYR A 92 -3.52 8.84 2.39
CA TYR A 92 -4.37 9.61 3.30
C TYR A 92 -5.13 8.65 4.21
N PRO A 93 -4.76 8.52 5.48
CA PRO A 93 -5.44 7.62 6.42
C PRO A 93 -6.95 7.85 6.50
N GLU A 94 -7.39 9.10 6.35
CA GLU A 94 -8.81 9.48 6.39
C GLU A 94 -9.61 8.89 5.22
N ASN A 95 -8.98 8.67 4.07
CA ASN A 95 -9.64 8.13 2.87
C ASN A 95 -9.83 6.62 2.92
N ARG A 96 -9.15 5.93 3.84
CA ARG A 96 -9.26 4.47 3.96
C ARG A 96 -10.70 3.99 4.07
N SER A 97 -11.53 4.69 4.85
CA SER A 97 -12.94 4.31 5.04
C SER A 97 -13.80 4.30 3.76
N TYR A 98 -13.31 4.85 2.67
CA TYR A 98 -13.99 4.76 1.36
C TYR A 98 -13.62 3.50 0.59
N LEU A 99 -12.65 2.71 1.07
CA LEU A 99 -12.11 1.53 0.39
C LEU A 99 -11.97 0.30 1.30
N ASP A 100 -12.17 0.41 2.61
CA ASP A 100 -11.88 -0.64 3.61
C ASP A 100 -12.64 -1.94 3.38
N ASP A 101 -13.84 -1.88 2.79
CA ASP A 101 -14.66 -3.02 2.40
C ASP A 101 -14.27 -3.65 1.04
N LEU A 102 -13.32 -3.07 0.30
CA LEU A 102 -12.97 -3.47 -1.06
C LEU A 102 -11.53 -3.97 -1.20
N LEU A 103 -10.66 -3.66 -0.23
CA LEU A 103 -9.24 -3.99 -0.28
C LEU A 103 -8.95 -5.35 0.34
N SER A 104 -8.03 -6.10 -0.28
CA SER A 104 -7.44 -7.32 0.30
C SER A 104 -6.03 -7.08 0.84
N TYR A 105 -5.44 -5.94 0.54
CA TYR A 105 -4.09 -5.57 0.92
C TYR A 105 -3.90 -4.05 0.89
N GLU A 106 -3.19 -3.50 1.85
CA GLU A 106 -2.85 -2.09 1.84
C GLU A 106 -1.37 -1.87 2.14
N ALA A 107 -0.71 -1.01 1.36
CA ALA A 107 0.69 -0.67 1.55
C ALA A 107 0.84 0.70 2.22
N ILE A 108 1.77 0.80 3.18
CA ILE A 108 2.22 2.06 3.71
C ILE A 108 3.51 2.46 2.97
N GLY A 109 3.44 3.56 2.26
CA GLY A 109 4.52 4.03 1.38
C GLY A 109 5.78 4.46 2.13
N ALA A 110 6.91 4.46 1.45
CA ALA A 110 8.22 4.84 2.01
C ALA A 110 8.26 6.28 2.56
N ARG A 111 7.42 7.17 2.05
CA ARG A 111 7.30 8.57 2.53
C ARG A 111 6.36 8.71 3.73
N SER A 112 5.55 7.70 3.99
CA SER A 112 4.49 7.70 5.01
C SER A 112 4.81 6.80 6.21
N VAL A 113 5.74 5.86 6.08
CA VAL A 113 6.04 4.82 7.08
C VAL A 113 6.52 5.38 8.42
N GLU A 114 7.08 6.59 8.43
CA GLU A 114 7.50 7.29 9.65
C GLU A 114 6.36 8.09 10.31
N ASN A 115 5.28 8.34 9.59
CA ASN A 115 4.17 9.13 10.07
C ASN A 115 3.31 8.36 11.06
N GLN A 116 3.07 8.96 12.24
CA GLN A 116 2.33 8.31 13.34
C GLN A 116 0.89 7.97 12.95
N GLN A 117 0.20 8.85 12.23
CA GLN A 117 -1.18 8.62 11.83
C GLN A 117 -1.32 7.38 10.94
N HIS A 118 -0.37 7.15 10.01
CA HIS A 118 -0.35 5.94 9.18
C HIS A 118 -0.14 4.68 10.01
N ARG A 119 0.79 4.70 10.98
CA ARG A 119 1.08 3.57 11.86
C ARG A 119 -0.12 3.23 12.74
N LEU A 120 -0.75 4.25 13.33
CA LEU A 120 -1.95 4.11 14.16
C LEU A 120 -3.13 3.57 13.35
N THR A 121 -3.35 4.11 12.14
CA THR A 121 -4.40 3.60 11.26
C THR A 121 -4.13 2.16 10.84
N ALA A 122 -2.88 1.81 10.51
CA ALA A 122 -2.51 0.44 10.18
C ALA A 122 -2.79 -0.56 11.31
N SER A 123 -2.71 -0.12 12.58
CA SER A 123 -3.05 -0.95 13.75
C SER A 123 -4.54 -1.27 13.88
N SER A 124 -5.40 -0.55 13.16
CA SER A 124 -6.86 -0.78 13.15
C SER A 124 -7.33 -1.71 12.04
N MET A 125 -6.44 -2.10 11.14
CA MET A 125 -6.81 -2.87 9.94
C MET A 125 -6.94 -4.35 10.24
N ASP A 126 -7.88 -4.99 9.58
CA ASP A 126 -8.14 -6.44 9.60
C ASP A 126 -7.62 -7.17 8.36
N ILE A 127 -6.94 -6.44 7.47
CA ILE A 127 -6.28 -6.93 6.27
C ILE A 127 -4.75 -6.79 6.38
N PRO A 128 -3.97 -7.55 5.59
CA PRO A 128 -2.51 -7.41 5.56
C PRO A 128 -2.07 -5.99 5.22
N ALA A 129 -1.20 -5.42 6.07
CA ALA A 129 -0.59 -4.10 5.91
C ALA A 129 0.91 -4.22 5.65
N GLY A 130 1.37 -3.83 4.47
CA GLY A 130 2.78 -3.84 4.13
C GLY A 130 3.48 -2.53 4.46
N MET A 131 4.46 -2.56 5.37
CA MET A 131 5.27 -1.40 5.74
C MET A 131 6.51 -1.34 4.85
N LYS A 132 6.59 -0.34 3.96
CA LYS A 132 7.80 -0.12 3.15
C LYS A 132 8.93 0.44 4.01
N ASN A 133 10.17 0.01 3.76
CA ASN A 133 11.29 0.76 4.30
C ASN A 133 11.26 2.21 3.75
N PRO A 134 11.72 3.21 4.53
CA PRO A 134 11.76 4.60 4.07
C PRO A 134 12.69 4.77 2.87
N THR A 135 12.66 5.95 2.27
CA THR A 135 13.49 6.27 1.09
C THR A 135 14.99 6.19 1.36
N SER A 136 15.41 6.34 2.61
CA SER A 136 16.79 6.12 3.07
C SER A 136 17.23 4.66 3.04
N GLY A 137 16.31 3.71 2.97
CA GLY A 137 16.59 2.28 3.09
C GLY A 137 16.67 1.76 4.53
N ASP A 138 16.36 2.56 5.55
CA ASP A 138 16.51 2.21 6.96
C ASP A 138 15.54 1.10 7.39
N LEU A 139 16.08 -0.08 7.69
CA LEU A 139 15.31 -1.24 8.14
C LEU A 139 14.81 -1.08 9.58
N ALA A 140 15.52 -0.36 10.44
CA ALA A 140 15.09 -0.18 11.83
C ALA A 140 13.81 0.66 11.90
N VAL A 141 13.71 1.70 11.09
CA VAL A 141 12.48 2.51 10.94
C VAL A 141 11.32 1.65 10.45
N MET A 142 11.53 0.80 9.46
CA MET A 142 10.52 -0.13 8.96
C MET A 142 10.07 -1.11 10.06
N MET A 143 11.00 -1.74 10.78
CA MET A 143 10.69 -2.68 11.85
C MET A 143 9.91 -2.01 12.99
N ASN A 144 10.27 -0.79 13.37
CA ASN A 144 9.52 0.00 14.34
C ASN A 144 8.09 0.31 13.84
N SER A 145 7.92 0.54 12.55
CA SER A 145 6.61 0.78 11.96
C SER A 145 5.72 -0.47 11.97
N ILE A 146 6.30 -1.65 11.69
CA ILE A 146 5.60 -2.94 11.81
C ILE A 146 5.20 -3.17 13.27
N LYS A 147 6.13 -2.97 14.22
CA LYS A 147 5.83 -3.10 15.64
C LYS A 147 4.70 -2.19 16.10
N ALA A 148 4.73 -0.92 15.67
CA ALA A 148 3.64 0.02 15.95
C ALA A 148 2.31 -0.46 15.35
N ALA A 149 2.30 -0.93 14.12
CA ALA A 149 1.07 -1.45 13.49
C ALA A 149 0.54 -2.71 14.17
N GLN A 150 1.41 -3.58 14.70
CA GLN A 150 0.99 -4.78 15.43
C GLN A 150 0.58 -4.51 16.87
N SER A 151 0.82 -3.31 17.39
CA SER A 151 0.49 -2.95 18.79
C SER A 151 -0.90 -2.32 18.88
N ALA A 152 -1.55 -2.52 20.04
CA ALA A 152 -2.77 -1.80 20.38
C ALA A 152 -2.46 -0.33 20.71
N HIS A 153 -3.32 0.57 20.27
CA HIS A 153 -3.18 2.00 20.49
C HIS A 153 -4.50 2.66 20.88
N ASN A 154 -4.38 3.80 21.58
CA ASN A 154 -5.49 4.69 21.88
C ASN A 154 -5.17 6.09 21.32
N PHE A 155 -6.02 6.64 20.47
CA PHE A 155 -5.80 7.93 19.82
C PHE A 155 -7.11 8.55 19.30
N ILE A 156 -7.03 9.85 18.96
CA ILE A 156 -8.17 10.54 18.37
C ILE A 156 -8.20 10.31 16.86
N TYR A 157 -9.29 9.73 16.37
CA TYR A 157 -9.56 9.56 14.96
C TYR A 157 -10.91 10.15 14.59
N ARG A 158 -10.93 11.11 13.66
CA ARG A 158 -12.15 11.83 13.25
C ARG A 158 -12.95 12.46 14.41
N GLY A 159 -12.24 12.97 15.40
CA GLY A 159 -12.85 13.58 16.57
C GLY A 159 -13.38 12.60 17.62
N CYS A 160 -13.20 11.31 17.42
CA CYS A 160 -13.55 10.26 18.38
C CYS A 160 -12.31 9.68 19.05
N ASP A 161 -12.38 9.36 20.32
CA ASP A 161 -11.39 8.53 21.01
C ASP A 161 -11.58 7.08 20.58
N VAL A 162 -10.55 6.49 19.97
CA VAL A 162 -10.59 5.13 19.43
C VAL A 162 -9.49 4.28 20.02
N THR A 163 -9.78 3.02 20.26
CA THR A 163 -8.80 2.01 20.65
C THR A 163 -8.67 0.98 19.53
N THR A 164 -7.45 0.71 19.11
CA THR A 164 -7.15 -0.30 18.08
C THR A 164 -6.57 -1.56 18.71
N PRO A 165 -6.85 -2.76 18.15
CA PRO A 165 -6.33 -4.02 18.72
C PRO A 165 -4.88 -4.32 18.34
N GLY A 166 -4.32 -3.63 17.35
CA GLY A 166 -3.13 -4.03 16.63
C GLY A 166 -3.45 -4.94 15.45
N ASN A 167 -2.64 -4.86 14.40
CA ASN A 167 -2.79 -5.66 13.18
C ASN A 167 -1.68 -6.71 13.10
N PRO A 168 -1.92 -7.96 13.50
CA PRO A 168 -0.90 -9.03 13.48
C PRO A 168 -0.43 -9.37 12.05
N LEU A 169 -1.15 -8.95 11.01
CA LEU A 169 -0.80 -9.20 9.61
C LEU A 169 0.13 -8.12 9.03
N ALA A 170 0.51 -7.11 9.81
CA ALA A 170 1.48 -6.11 9.38
C ALA A 170 2.85 -6.74 9.14
N HIS A 171 3.52 -6.38 8.01
CA HIS A 171 4.77 -7.02 7.60
C HIS A 171 5.64 -6.09 6.74
N ALA A 172 6.85 -6.54 6.40
CA ALA A 172 7.84 -5.77 5.68
C ALA A 172 7.63 -5.73 4.17
N ILE A 173 7.93 -4.57 3.55
CA ILE A 173 8.15 -4.44 2.11
C ILE A 173 9.53 -3.82 1.88
N LEU A 174 10.43 -4.55 1.23
CA LEU A 174 11.72 -4.04 0.79
C LEU A 174 11.56 -3.37 -0.59
N ARG A 175 11.95 -2.10 -0.68
CA ARG A 175 11.80 -1.30 -1.92
C ARG A 175 13.09 -0.62 -2.39
N GLY A 176 14.25 -0.99 -1.81
CA GLY A 176 15.51 -0.27 -2.00
C GLY A 176 15.56 1.04 -1.22
N GLY A 177 16.64 1.76 -1.40
CA GLY A 177 16.87 3.06 -0.77
C GLY A 177 17.58 4.02 -1.73
N VAL A 178 17.81 5.23 -1.26
CA VAL A 178 18.61 6.24 -1.95
C VAL A 178 19.71 6.71 -0.99
N ASP A 179 20.95 6.64 -1.42
CA ASP A 179 22.07 7.11 -0.61
C ASP A 179 22.18 8.65 -0.58
N LYS A 180 23.13 9.14 0.18
CA LYS A 180 23.38 10.58 0.31
C LYS A 180 23.81 11.28 -0.98
N TYR A 181 24.16 10.53 -2.01
CA TYR A 181 24.52 11.04 -3.34
C TYR A 181 23.38 10.95 -4.35
N GLY A 182 22.22 10.44 -3.94
CA GLY A 182 21.06 10.24 -4.83
C GLY A 182 21.11 8.95 -5.65
N THR A 183 22.03 8.02 -5.32
CA THR A 183 22.13 6.74 -6.01
C THR A 183 21.12 5.76 -5.43
N THR A 184 20.34 5.10 -6.29
CA THR A 184 19.42 4.05 -5.88
C THR A 184 20.20 2.78 -5.52
N ILE A 185 19.94 2.26 -4.31
CA ILE A 185 20.55 1.02 -3.81
C ILE A 185 19.42 0.00 -3.61
N PRO A 186 19.48 -1.16 -4.28
CA PRO A 186 18.53 -2.24 -4.03
C PRO A 186 18.77 -2.87 -2.64
N ASN A 187 17.76 -3.50 -2.07
CA ASN A 187 17.85 -4.24 -0.81
C ASN A 187 17.09 -5.59 -0.87
N TYR A 188 17.28 -6.31 -1.96
CA TYR A 188 16.68 -7.62 -2.20
C TYR A 188 17.71 -8.75 -2.35
N HIS A 189 18.99 -8.46 -2.12
CA HIS A 189 20.03 -9.48 -2.18
C HIS A 189 19.97 -10.43 -0.98
N TYR A 190 20.68 -11.53 -1.06
CA TYR A 190 20.68 -12.54 0.00
C TYR A 190 21.05 -11.96 1.38
N GLU A 191 22.05 -11.09 1.39
CA GLU A 191 22.55 -10.43 2.60
C GLU A 191 21.47 -9.53 3.24
N ASP A 192 20.75 -8.77 2.42
CA ASP A 192 19.64 -7.90 2.86
C ASP A 192 18.52 -8.73 3.48
N LEU A 193 18.13 -9.82 2.81
CA LEU A 193 17.11 -10.72 3.29
C LEU A 193 17.53 -11.45 4.56
N SER A 194 18.78 -11.88 4.66
CA SER A 194 19.34 -12.52 5.85
C SER A 194 19.32 -11.55 7.04
N GLN A 195 19.73 -10.31 6.84
CA GLN A 195 19.66 -9.27 7.85
C GLN A 195 18.23 -9.02 8.33
N LEU A 196 17.28 -8.95 7.39
CA LEU A 196 15.86 -8.76 7.74
C LEU A 196 15.31 -9.95 8.54
N CYS A 197 15.67 -11.19 8.17
CA CYS A 197 15.29 -12.38 8.93
C CYS A 197 15.83 -12.35 10.36
N GLU A 198 17.08 -11.89 10.56
CA GLU A 198 17.63 -11.71 11.90
C GLU A 198 16.89 -10.64 12.72
N LEU A 199 16.52 -9.52 12.07
CA LEU A 199 15.73 -8.47 12.72
C LEU A 199 14.36 -8.99 13.15
N TYR A 200 13.69 -9.76 12.31
CA TYR A 200 12.43 -10.40 12.66
C TYR A 200 12.62 -11.39 13.85
N GLY A 201 13.64 -12.23 13.81
CA GLY A 201 13.93 -13.17 14.90
C GLY A 201 14.17 -12.50 16.26
N LYS A 202 14.66 -11.25 16.27
CA LYS A 202 14.93 -10.47 17.48
C LYS A 202 13.75 -9.60 17.92
N SER A 203 12.79 -9.37 17.04
CA SER A 203 11.72 -8.37 17.24
C SER A 203 10.51 -8.85 18.00
N GLY A 204 10.25 -10.16 18.02
CA GLY A 204 9.03 -10.76 18.59
C GLY A 204 7.75 -10.43 17.81
N LEU A 205 7.87 -10.03 16.53
CA LEU A 205 6.73 -9.74 15.65
C LEU A 205 6.04 -11.03 15.20
N GLU A 206 4.72 -10.99 15.02
CA GLU A 206 3.92 -12.19 14.75
C GLU A 206 4.00 -12.66 13.29
N ASN A 207 4.19 -11.76 12.32
CA ASN A 207 4.15 -12.08 10.90
C ASN A 207 5.50 -11.77 10.22
N PRO A 208 6.41 -12.74 10.09
CA PRO A 208 7.71 -12.53 9.45
C PRO A 208 7.65 -12.55 7.91
N ALA A 209 6.51 -12.18 7.32
CA ALA A 209 6.37 -12.08 5.87
C ALA A 209 7.16 -10.91 5.30
N VAL A 210 7.65 -11.09 4.09
CA VAL A 210 8.42 -10.08 3.35
C VAL A 210 7.93 -9.98 1.91
N ILE A 211 7.61 -8.78 1.47
CA ILE A 211 7.40 -8.49 0.05
C ILE A 211 8.63 -7.76 -0.50
N ILE A 212 9.12 -8.21 -1.65
CA ILE A 212 10.17 -7.54 -2.40
C ILE A 212 9.52 -6.72 -3.51
N ASP A 213 9.62 -5.39 -3.40
CA ASP A 213 9.16 -4.46 -4.42
C ASP A 213 10.26 -4.29 -5.47
N THR A 214 10.12 -4.99 -6.59
CA THR A 214 11.14 -5.08 -7.63
C THR A 214 11.17 -3.88 -8.58
N ASN A 215 10.31 -2.89 -8.39
CA ASN A 215 10.12 -1.78 -9.32
C ASN A 215 10.51 -0.40 -8.73
N HIS A 216 11.42 -0.41 -7.78
CA HIS A 216 11.94 0.84 -7.19
C HIS A 216 13.46 0.92 -7.21
#